data_bb6dfa7992179a556eecda7ad126d2d9
#
_entry.id   bb6dfa7992179a556eecda7ad126d2d9
#
_cell.length_a   1.000
_cell.length_b   1.000
_cell.length_c   1.000
_cell.angle_alpha   90.00
_cell.angle_beta   90.00
_cell.angle_gamma   90.00
#
_symmetry.space_group_name_H-M   'P 1'
#
loop_
_entity.id
_entity.type
_entity.pdbx_description
1 polymer ?
#
loop_
_entity_poly.entity_id
_entity_poly.type
_entity_poly.pdbx_seq_one_letter_code
_entity_poly.pdbx_strand_id
1 'polypeptide(L)'
;MLEIKNVSKSFGKKSVLNNISMELDEGIYGLLGPNGSGKTTLIRKITGLYPIKKGEITYNGTDATVCKEYYASIGYLPQNFGLFKELTVKEVLEMFAALKGIEKDAIEQDIKRVLKIVNLSDETDKKCSDLSGGMVRRLGLAQAFMGNPKIIILDEPTVGLDPEERLRLKTSISQFSKNKTVLISTHIVEDVETLCNKIIIMKSGKILMNDDTQKIADMAKDKVYIIPEEELVNVKTGYHLEKNFLNDGLNYSRILSNTKLNYAQPKPTVEDAYIYAIHNLESSL
;
A
#
# COMPACT_ATOMS: atom_id res chain seq x y z
N MET A 1 -3.93 16.50 8.44
CA MET A 1 -3.61 16.46 7.00
C MET A 1 -2.11 16.36 6.82
N LEU A 2 -1.64 15.44 5.99
CA LEU A 2 -0.23 15.29 5.59
C LEU A 2 -0.10 15.73 4.14
N GLU A 3 0.70 16.74 3.88
CA GLU A 3 0.95 17.27 2.54
C GLU A 3 2.38 16.97 2.10
N ILE A 4 2.53 16.51 0.88
CA ILE A 4 3.81 16.28 0.21
C ILE A 4 3.84 17.18 -1.02
N LYS A 5 4.84 18.06 -1.13
CA LYS A 5 4.96 19.04 -2.22
C LYS A 5 6.31 18.93 -2.92
N ASN A 6 6.29 18.65 -4.21
CA ASN A 6 7.45 18.65 -5.12
C ASN A 6 8.65 17.82 -4.63
N VAL A 7 8.37 16.72 -3.89
CA VAL A 7 9.42 15.87 -3.33
C VAL A 7 10.12 15.09 -4.42
N SER A 8 11.45 15.24 -4.47
CA SER A 8 12.31 14.55 -5.43
C SER A 8 13.46 13.82 -4.73
N LYS A 9 13.95 12.74 -5.34
CA LYS A 9 15.10 11.96 -4.84
C LYS A 9 15.86 11.30 -5.98
N SER A 10 17.18 11.47 -5.94
CA SER A 10 18.09 10.71 -6.80
C SER A 10 19.11 9.95 -5.97
N PHE A 11 19.60 8.84 -6.50
CA PHE A 11 20.76 8.09 -6.02
C PHE A 11 21.83 8.10 -7.12
N GLY A 12 22.89 8.86 -6.89
CA GLY A 12 23.86 9.18 -7.95
C GLY A 12 23.15 9.85 -9.14
N LYS A 13 23.30 9.26 -10.33
CA LYS A 13 22.67 9.76 -11.57
C LYS A 13 21.22 9.26 -11.78
N LYS A 14 20.75 8.28 -10.98
CA LYS A 14 19.42 7.69 -11.14
C LYS A 14 18.39 8.51 -10.37
N SER A 15 17.46 9.17 -11.06
CA SER A 15 16.26 9.77 -10.46
C SER A 15 15.28 8.67 -10.07
N VAL A 16 14.82 8.67 -8.82
CA VAL A 16 13.88 7.67 -8.27
C VAL A 16 12.55 8.29 -7.89
N LEU A 17 12.53 9.54 -7.43
CA LEU A 17 11.32 10.33 -7.25
C LEU A 17 11.49 11.62 -8.03
N ASN A 18 10.44 12.00 -8.77
CA ASN A 18 10.46 13.15 -9.63
C ASN A 18 9.21 14.00 -9.40
N ASN A 19 9.39 15.05 -8.57
CA ASN A 19 8.37 16.07 -8.32
C ASN A 19 7.05 15.49 -7.79
N ILE A 20 7.12 14.65 -6.76
CA ILE A 20 5.94 14.02 -6.14
C ILE A 20 5.19 15.05 -5.32
N SER A 21 3.89 15.21 -5.62
CA SER A 21 2.96 16.03 -4.84
C SER A 21 1.68 15.26 -4.59
N MET A 22 1.22 15.23 -3.34
CA MET A 22 -0.03 14.60 -2.90
C MET A 22 -0.44 15.07 -1.52
N GLU A 23 -1.71 14.93 -1.21
CA GLU A 23 -2.31 15.22 0.09
C GLU A 23 -2.97 13.95 0.63
N LEU A 24 -2.76 13.69 1.92
CA LEU A 24 -3.31 12.54 2.61
C LEU A 24 -4.09 13.02 3.83
N ASP A 25 -5.40 12.88 3.76
CA ASP A 25 -6.34 13.11 4.85
C ASP A 25 -6.66 11.80 5.58
N GLU A 26 -7.71 11.80 6.40
CA GLU A 26 -8.24 10.57 6.99
C GLU A 26 -8.76 9.65 5.88
N GLY A 27 -8.37 8.37 5.96
CA GLY A 27 -8.73 7.34 5.00
C GLY A 27 -7.61 6.36 4.70
N ILE A 28 -7.91 5.33 3.93
CA ILE A 28 -6.94 4.31 3.51
C ILE A 28 -6.56 4.56 2.06
N TYR A 29 -5.28 4.82 1.84
CA TYR A 29 -4.66 5.11 0.55
C TYR A 29 -3.82 3.92 0.10
N GLY A 30 -4.09 3.42 -1.11
CA GLY A 30 -3.25 2.42 -1.77
C GLY A 30 -2.20 3.07 -2.65
N LEU A 31 -0.93 2.92 -2.34
CA LEU A 31 0.19 3.34 -3.18
C LEU A 31 0.58 2.18 -4.10
N LEU A 32 -0.04 2.14 -5.28
CA LEU A 32 0.07 1.06 -6.25
C LEU A 32 1.14 1.38 -7.30
N GLY A 33 1.92 0.39 -7.69
CA GLY A 33 2.91 0.54 -8.77
C GLY A 33 3.86 -0.65 -8.87
N PRO A 34 4.52 -0.83 -10.01
CA PRO A 34 5.46 -1.93 -10.22
C PRO A 34 6.69 -1.80 -9.29
N ASN A 35 7.44 -2.89 -9.18
CA ASN A 35 8.71 -2.86 -8.45
C ASN A 35 9.65 -1.83 -9.08
N GLY A 36 10.32 -1.04 -8.23
CA GLY A 36 11.19 0.04 -8.67
C GLY A 36 10.50 1.35 -9.06
N SER A 37 9.16 1.47 -8.93
CA SER A 37 8.43 2.72 -9.21
C SER A 37 8.74 3.86 -8.23
N GLY A 38 9.36 3.57 -7.07
CA GLY A 38 9.74 4.57 -6.06
C GLY A 38 8.93 4.52 -4.76
N LYS A 39 7.97 3.61 -4.60
CA LYS A 39 7.08 3.49 -3.42
C LYS A 39 7.83 3.49 -2.09
N THR A 40 8.72 2.52 -1.89
CA THR A 40 9.54 2.43 -0.65
C THR A 40 10.42 3.67 -0.45
N THR A 41 10.92 4.29 -1.53
CA THR A 41 11.72 5.53 -1.42
C THR A 41 10.86 6.70 -0.95
N LEU A 42 9.62 6.81 -1.46
CA LEU A 42 8.66 7.82 -1.00
C LEU A 42 8.28 7.59 0.46
N ILE A 43 7.96 6.35 0.84
CA ILE A 43 7.68 5.98 2.24
C ILE A 43 8.84 6.37 3.16
N ARG A 44 10.09 6.08 2.79
CA ARG A 44 11.27 6.45 3.58
C ARG A 44 11.49 7.96 3.68
N LYS A 45 10.97 8.75 2.73
CA LYS A 45 10.92 10.22 2.86
C LYS A 45 9.86 10.65 3.86
N ILE A 46 8.67 10.09 3.76
CA ILE A 46 7.56 10.39 4.67
C ILE A 46 7.90 9.98 6.11
N THR A 47 8.51 8.83 6.31
CA THR A 47 8.91 8.35 7.66
C THR A 47 10.18 9.00 8.21
N GLY A 48 10.82 9.93 7.48
CA GLY A 48 12.05 10.61 7.92
C GLY A 48 13.32 9.77 7.81
N LEU A 49 13.25 8.51 7.33
CA LEU A 49 14.43 7.66 7.13
C LEU A 49 15.36 8.20 6.04
N TYR A 50 14.82 8.98 5.11
CA TYR A 50 15.60 9.74 4.15
C TYR A 50 15.35 11.25 4.31
N PRO A 51 16.41 12.10 4.41
CA PRO A 51 16.23 13.53 4.53
C PRO A 51 15.60 14.14 3.28
N ILE A 52 14.73 15.12 3.48
CA ILE A 52 14.10 15.90 2.42
C ILE A 52 15.10 16.97 1.96
N LYS A 53 15.59 16.86 0.72
CA LYS A 53 16.55 17.83 0.12
C LYS A 53 15.91 18.70 -0.95
N LYS A 54 14.82 18.20 -1.58
CA LYS A 54 14.04 18.91 -2.60
C LYS A 54 12.56 18.64 -2.34
N GLY A 55 11.75 19.68 -2.36
CA GLY A 55 10.35 19.67 -1.97
C GLY A 55 10.19 19.79 -0.47
N GLU A 56 8.97 19.63 0.00
CA GLU A 56 8.61 19.73 1.42
C GLU A 56 7.56 18.67 1.80
N ILE A 57 7.52 18.32 3.08
CA ILE A 57 6.46 17.53 3.69
C ILE A 57 6.00 18.32 4.91
N THR A 58 4.69 18.58 4.99
CA THR A 58 4.08 19.28 6.12
C THR A 58 3.01 18.40 6.78
N TYR A 59 2.92 18.50 8.10
CA TYR A 59 1.88 17.86 8.90
C TYR A 59 1.10 18.93 9.64
N ASN A 60 -0.20 19.04 9.36
CA ASN A 60 -1.08 20.09 9.88
C ASN A 60 -0.48 21.50 9.70
N GLY A 61 0.13 21.76 8.54
CA GLY A 61 0.74 23.05 8.19
C GLY A 61 2.14 23.27 8.77
N THR A 62 2.68 22.34 9.57
CA THR A 62 4.04 22.45 10.14
C THR A 62 5.01 21.58 9.36
N ASP A 63 6.23 22.06 9.12
CA ASP A 63 7.29 21.29 8.47
C ASP A 63 7.57 20.01 9.26
N ALA A 64 7.37 18.87 8.59
CA ALA A 64 7.54 17.53 9.17
C ALA A 64 8.98 17.28 9.67
N THR A 65 9.99 17.93 9.09
CA THR A 65 11.41 17.69 9.44
C THR A 65 11.77 18.18 10.85
N VAL A 66 11.01 19.14 11.38
CA VAL A 66 11.22 19.74 12.72
C VAL A 66 10.08 19.45 13.69
N CYS A 67 9.00 18.82 13.23
CA CYS A 67 7.80 18.53 14.02
C CYS A 67 7.94 17.21 14.77
N LYS A 68 8.19 17.25 16.07
CA LYS A 68 8.30 16.04 16.92
C LYS A 68 6.97 15.30 16.99
N GLU A 69 5.85 15.98 17.04
CA GLU A 69 4.50 15.42 17.06
C GLU A 69 4.21 14.59 15.79
N TYR A 70 4.78 15.02 14.67
CA TYR A 70 4.66 14.26 13.41
C TYR A 70 5.24 12.85 13.54
N TYR A 71 6.50 12.75 13.97
CA TYR A 71 7.15 11.43 14.12
C TYR A 71 6.50 10.58 15.21
N ALA A 72 6.06 11.19 16.31
CA ALA A 72 5.31 10.50 17.37
C ALA A 72 3.96 9.98 16.88
N SER A 73 3.37 10.64 15.86
CA SER A 73 2.09 10.23 15.29
C SER A 73 2.18 9.13 14.23
N ILE A 74 3.39 8.71 13.85
CA ILE A 74 3.59 7.69 12.79
C ILE A 74 3.72 6.29 13.38
N GLY A 75 2.92 5.35 12.85
CA GLY A 75 3.16 3.92 12.92
C GLY A 75 3.69 3.40 11.60
N TYR A 76 4.82 2.70 11.60
CA TYR A 76 5.45 2.24 10.38
C TYR A 76 5.75 0.74 10.41
N LEU A 77 5.29 0.02 9.38
CA LEU A 77 5.68 -1.36 9.11
C LEU A 77 6.55 -1.37 7.85
N PRO A 78 7.86 -1.65 7.96
CA PRO A 78 8.73 -1.78 6.80
C PRO A 78 8.48 -3.08 6.01
N GLN A 79 8.87 -3.11 4.76
CA GLN A 79 8.81 -4.29 3.91
C GLN A 79 9.53 -5.50 4.54
N ASN A 80 10.72 -5.27 5.07
CA ASN A 80 11.48 -6.26 5.83
C ASN A 80 11.42 -5.90 7.31
N PHE A 81 10.57 -6.58 8.07
CA PHE A 81 10.47 -6.44 9.50
C PHE A 81 11.33 -7.51 10.17
N GLY A 82 12.45 -7.07 10.76
CA GLY A 82 13.36 -7.93 11.52
C GLY A 82 12.92 -8.04 12.99
N LEU A 83 13.11 -9.21 13.58
CA LEU A 83 12.83 -9.47 14.98
C LEU A 83 14.09 -9.91 15.74
N PHE A 84 14.14 -9.59 17.02
CA PHE A 84 15.08 -10.17 17.96
C PHE A 84 14.58 -11.57 18.34
N LYS A 85 15.19 -12.60 17.75
CA LYS A 85 14.73 -14.00 17.87
C LYS A 85 14.65 -14.51 19.29
N GLU A 86 15.53 -14.01 20.17
CA GLU A 86 15.64 -14.43 21.57
C GLU A 86 14.55 -13.84 22.48
N LEU A 87 13.93 -12.74 22.05
CA LEU A 87 12.90 -12.06 22.82
C LEU A 87 11.54 -12.71 22.59
N THR A 88 10.68 -12.62 23.59
CA THR A 88 9.26 -12.93 23.47
C THR A 88 8.50 -11.83 22.72
N VAL A 89 7.30 -12.15 22.25
CA VAL A 89 6.38 -11.17 21.64
C VAL A 89 6.16 -9.98 22.57
N LYS A 90 5.96 -10.22 23.87
CA LYS A 90 5.77 -9.18 24.89
C LYS A 90 7.00 -8.30 25.00
N GLU A 91 8.18 -8.88 25.17
CA GLU A 91 9.44 -8.11 25.33
C GLU A 91 9.75 -7.24 24.12
N VAL A 92 9.48 -7.73 22.90
CA VAL A 92 9.60 -6.92 21.68
C VAL A 92 8.66 -5.73 21.71
N LEU A 93 7.41 -5.91 22.12
CA LEU A 93 6.44 -4.80 22.19
C LEU A 93 6.78 -3.83 23.33
N GLU A 94 7.26 -4.30 24.48
CA GLU A 94 7.75 -3.45 25.58
C GLU A 94 8.93 -2.58 25.11
N MET A 95 9.87 -3.16 24.35
CA MET A 95 10.97 -2.41 23.76
C MET A 95 10.46 -1.31 22.81
N PHE A 96 9.51 -1.62 21.92
CA PHE A 96 8.93 -0.60 21.04
C PHE A 96 8.12 0.45 21.80
N ALA A 97 7.42 0.07 22.88
CA ALA A 97 6.73 1.00 23.76
C ALA A 97 7.68 2.04 24.36
N ALA A 98 8.81 1.57 24.88
CA ALA A 98 9.85 2.43 25.43
C ALA A 98 10.44 3.38 24.38
N LEU A 99 10.73 2.87 23.17
CA LEU A 99 11.24 3.69 22.05
C LEU A 99 10.24 4.76 21.58
N LYS A 100 8.95 4.47 21.68
CA LYS A 100 7.88 5.42 21.35
C LYS A 100 7.55 6.39 22.49
N GLY A 101 8.15 6.23 23.65
CA GLY A 101 7.89 7.06 24.82
C GLY A 101 6.50 6.85 25.42
N ILE A 102 5.95 5.65 25.31
CA ILE A 102 4.66 5.31 25.96
C ILE A 102 4.88 5.26 27.47
N GLU A 103 4.01 5.91 28.23
CA GLU A 103 4.06 5.94 29.69
C GLU A 103 4.00 4.52 30.26
N LYS A 104 4.82 4.24 31.28
CA LYS A 104 5.00 2.89 31.84
C LYS A 104 3.68 2.23 32.23
N ASP A 105 2.79 2.98 32.85
CA ASP A 105 1.51 2.48 33.32
C ASP A 105 0.53 2.15 32.18
N ALA A 106 0.77 2.70 30.99
CA ALA A 106 -0.05 2.47 29.79
C ALA A 106 0.47 1.30 28.92
N ILE A 107 1.74 0.88 29.09
CA ILE A 107 2.39 -0.10 28.21
C ILE A 107 1.62 -1.42 28.17
N GLU A 108 1.31 -1.99 29.33
CA GLU A 108 0.64 -3.31 29.40
C GLU A 108 -0.75 -3.29 28.74
N GLN A 109 -1.50 -2.20 28.94
CA GLN A 109 -2.82 -2.03 28.32
C GLN A 109 -2.70 -1.86 26.81
N ASP A 110 -1.72 -1.11 26.34
CA ASP A 110 -1.49 -0.90 24.91
C ASP A 110 -1.05 -2.20 24.21
N ILE A 111 -0.16 -2.99 24.83
CA ILE A 111 0.25 -4.32 24.35
C ILE A 111 -0.98 -5.23 24.21
N LYS A 112 -1.80 -5.36 25.25
CA LYS A 112 -3.03 -6.16 25.19
C LYS A 112 -3.96 -5.70 24.06
N ARG A 113 -4.10 -4.40 23.90
CA ARG A 113 -4.91 -3.79 22.82
C ARG A 113 -4.42 -4.18 21.43
N VAL A 114 -3.12 -3.97 21.15
CA VAL A 114 -2.59 -4.23 19.81
C VAL A 114 -2.53 -5.73 19.50
N LEU A 115 -2.17 -6.59 20.47
CA LEU A 115 -2.17 -8.04 20.30
C LEU A 115 -3.55 -8.59 20.00
N LYS A 116 -4.60 -8.04 20.63
CA LYS A 116 -5.98 -8.40 20.32
C LYS A 116 -6.36 -8.03 18.87
N ILE A 117 -5.97 -6.85 18.41
CA ILE A 117 -6.26 -6.38 17.03
C ILE A 117 -5.61 -7.27 15.99
N VAL A 118 -4.36 -7.70 16.23
CA VAL A 118 -3.62 -8.53 15.28
C VAL A 118 -3.78 -10.04 15.53
N ASN A 119 -4.65 -10.44 16.45
CA ASN A 119 -4.95 -11.83 16.81
C ASN A 119 -3.67 -12.63 17.20
N LEU A 120 -2.92 -12.07 18.15
CA LEU A 120 -1.72 -12.67 18.75
C LEU A 120 -1.77 -12.71 20.28
N SER A 121 -2.94 -12.59 20.90
CA SER A 121 -3.08 -12.54 22.36
C SER A 121 -2.56 -13.81 23.04
N ASP A 122 -2.76 -14.97 22.42
CA ASP A 122 -2.34 -16.27 22.96
C ASP A 122 -0.84 -16.56 22.79
N GLU A 123 -0.13 -15.71 22.04
CA GLU A 123 1.29 -15.86 21.70
C GLU A 123 2.20 -14.90 22.48
N THR A 124 1.67 -14.23 23.50
CA THR A 124 2.33 -13.14 24.24
C THR A 124 3.70 -13.54 24.80
N ASP A 125 3.82 -14.74 25.34
CA ASP A 125 5.04 -15.25 25.98
C ASP A 125 5.89 -16.13 25.03
N LYS A 126 5.46 -16.31 23.78
CA LYS A 126 6.17 -17.10 22.78
C LYS A 126 7.41 -16.35 22.28
N LYS A 127 8.52 -17.07 22.10
CA LYS A 127 9.73 -16.49 21.51
C LYS A 127 9.51 -16.12 20.05
N CYS A 128 10.11 -15.03 19.61
CA CYS A 128 10.04 -14.57 18.23
C CYS A 128 10.65 -15.56 17.23
N SER A 129 11.60 -16.40 17.67
CA SER A 129 12.15 -17.51 16.87
C SER A 129 11.10 -18.54 16.45
N ASP A 130 10.03 -18.69 17.24
CA ASP A 130 9.02 -19.75 17.07
C ASP A 130 7.76 -19.26 16.33
N LEU A 131 7.78 -18.00 15.87
CA LEU A 131 6.69 -17.40 15.10
C LEU A 131 6.73 -17.85 13.64
N SER A 132 5.56 -18.14 13.07
CA SER A 132 5.41 -18.27 11.61
C SER A 132 5.64 -16.94 10.90
N GLY A 133 5.89 -16.96 9.58
CA GLY A 133 6.05 -15.73 8.79
C GLY A 133 4.84 -14.79 8.90
N GLY A 134 3.62 -15.34 8.89
CA GLY A 134 2.39 -14.58 9.10
C GLY A 134 2.31 -13.97 10.50
N MET A 135 2.71 -14.71 11.54
CA MET A 135 2.76 -14.19 12.92
C MET A 135 3.80 -13.07 13.06
N VAL A 136 4.98 -13.21 12.45
CA VAL A 136 6.00 -12.16 12.39
C VAL A 136 5.43 -10.88 11.76
N ARG A 137 4.69 -11.02 10.67
CA ARG A 137 4.08 -9.87 9.98
C ARG A 137 3.01 -9.20 10.84
N ARG A 138 2.18 -10.00 11.54
CA ARG A 138 1.18 -9.49 12.49
C ARG A 138 1.82 -8.81 13.70
N LEU A 139 2.94 -9.32 14.22
CA LEU A 139 3.71 -8.65 15.27
C LEU A 139 4.29 -7.30 14.77
N GLY A 140 4.79 -7.27 13.53
CA GLY A 140 5.20 -6.02 12.89
C GLY A 140 4.05 -5.01 12.75
N LEU A 141 2.83 -5.48 12.50
CA LEU A 141 1.65 -4.63 12.46
C LEU A 141 1.28 -4.14 13.89
N ALA A 142 1.37 -5.03 14.90
CA ALA A 142 1.13 -4.66 16.30
C ALA A 142 2.04 -3.50 16.74
N GLN A 143 3.36 -3.58 16.47
CA GLN A 143 4.29 -2.50 16.81
C GLN A 143 3.97 -1.20 16.06
N ALA A 144 3.49 -1.29 14.80
CA ALA A 144 3.07 -0.10 14.06
C ALA A 144 1.85 0.57 14.70
N PHE A 145 0.96 -0.20 15.32
CA PHE A 145 -0.27 0.30 15.98
C PHE A 145 -0.07 0.79 17.43
N MET A 146 1.08 0.50 18.05
CA MET A 146 1.37 0.95 19.42
C MET A 146 1.37 2.46 19.54
N GLY A 147 0.88 2.95 20.70
CA GLY A 147 0.75 4.38 20.98
C GLY A 147 -0.38 5.06 20.21
N ASN A 148 -1.24 4.29 19.52
CA ASN A 148 -2.39 4.78 18.79
C ASN A 148 -2.06 5.91 17.76
N PRO A 149 -1.12 5.67 16.82
CA PRO A 149 -0.69 6.67 15.85
C PRO A 149 -1.84 7.20 15.00
N LYS A 150 -1.71 8.44 14.52
CA LYS A 150 -2.67 9.08 13.60
C LYS A 150 -2.37 8.76 12.13
N ILE A 151 -1.10 8.49 11.83
CA ILE A 151 -0.62 8.14 10.49
C ILE A 151 -0.04 6.72 10.55
N ILE A 152 -0.49 5.85 9.67
CA ILE A 152 -0.01 4.47 9.56
C ILE A 152 0.56 4.27 8.17
N ILE A 153 1.77 3.79 8.10
CA ILE A 153 2.47 3.54 6.83
C ILE A 153 2.89 2.07 6.79
N LEU A 154 2.40 1.35 5.79
CA LEU A 154 2.62 -0.09 5.65
C LEU A 154 3.28 -0.34 4.29
N ASP A 155 4.55 -0.81 4.32
CA ASP A 155 5.30 -1.08 3.09
C ASP A 155 5.19 -2.56 2.72
N GLU A 156 4.42 -2.89 1.66
CA GLU A 156 4.15 -4.24 1.15
C GLU A 156 3.66 -5.21 2.26
N PRO A 157 2.60 -4.88 3.03
CA PRO A 157 2.24 -5.62 4.24
C PRO A 157 1.80 -7.07 4.01
N THR A 158 1.25 -7.39 2.85
CA THR A 158 0.61 -8.67 2.50
C THR A 158 1.49 -9.60 1.66
N VAL A 159 2.62 -9.10 1.18
CA VAL A 159 3.51 -9.86 0.30
C VAL A 159 4.11 -11.07 1.03
N GLY A 160 4.03 -12.24 0.38
CA GLY A 160 4.58 -13.49 0.90
C GLY A 160 3.70 -14.19 1.95
N LEU A 161 2.48 -13.70 2.18
CA LEU A 161 1.49 -14.35 3.04
C LEU A 161 0.58 -15.28 2.23
N ASP A 162 0.18 -16.37 2.87
CA ASP A 162 -0.90 -17.20 2.34
C ASP A 162 -2.26 -16.47 2.38
N PRO A 163 -3.29 -16.97 1.66
CA PRO A 163 -4.58 -16.27 1.57
C PRO A 163 -5.26 -16.03 2.92
N GLU A 164 -5.14 -16.96 3.87
CA GLU A 164 -5.78 -16.84 5.18
C GLU A 164 -5.09 -15.76 6.04
N GLU A 165 -3.77 -15.78 6.12
CA GLU A 165 -2.99 -14.76 6.83
C GLU A 165 -3.16 -13.37 6.20
N ARG A 166 -3.25 -13.30 4.86
CA ARG A 166 -3.52 -12.05 4.14
C ARG A 166 -4.89 -11.47 4.53
N LEU A 167 -5.94 -12.31 4.62
CA LEU A 167 -7.26 -11.89 5.06
C LEU A 167 -7.26 -11.40 6.51
N ARG A 168 -6.59 -12.13 7.41
CA ARG A 168 -6.44 -11.74 8.82
C ARG A 168 -5.76 -10.37 8.96
N LEU A 169 -4.69 -10.16 8.20
CA LEU A 169 -3.94 -8.90 8.22
C LEU A 169 -4.78 -7.74 7.67
N LYS A 170 -5.49 -7.94 6.56
CA LYS A 170 -6.43 -6.95 6.00
C LYS A 170 -7.51 -6.57 7.01
N THR A 171 -8.08 -7.53 7.72
CA THR A 171 -9.08 -7.30 8.77
C THR A 171 -8.51 -6.44 9.89
N SER A 172 -7.30 -6.73 10.37
CA SER A 172 -6.63 -5.95 11.41
C SER A 172 -6.37 -4.50 10.99
N ILE A 173 -5.92 -4.30 9.74
CA ILE A 173 -5.71 -2.96 9.17
C ILE A 173 -7.04 -2.18 9.13
N SER A 174 -8.10 -2.78 8.59
CA SER A 174 -9.42 -2.15 8.49
C SER A 174 -9.98 -1.75 9.85
N GLN A 175 -9.85 -2.62 10.87
CA GLN A 175 -10.32 -2.34 12.23
C GLN A 175 -9.59 -1.16 12.87
N PHE A 176 -8.28 -1.04 12.61
CA PHE A 176 -7.45 -0.01 13.23
C PHE A 176 -7.45 1.33 12.49
N SER A 177 -7.90 1.35 11.24
CA SER A 177 -7.79 2.52 10.34
C SER A 177 -8.82 3.63 10.60
N LYS A 178 -9.83 3.41 11.45
CA LYS A 178 -10.89 4.41 11.72
C LYS A 178 -10.31 5.74 12.23
N ASN A 179 -10.68 6.84 11.59
CA ASN A 179 -10.22 8.21 11.91
C ASN A 179 -8.69 8.36 11.85
N LYS A 180 -8.04 7.67 10.93
CA LYS A 180 -6.59 7.72 10.72
C LYS A 180 -6.26 7.88 9.24
N THR A 181 -5.06 8.39 8.98
CA THR A 181 -4.46 8.37 7.64
C THR A 181 -3.63 7.10 7.50
N VAL A 182 -3.99 6.22 6.57
CA VAL A 182 -3.29 4.96 6.32
C VAL A 182 -2.76 4.95 4.90
N LEU A 183 -1.45 4.74 4.73
CA LEU A 183 -0.80 4.58 3.42
C LEU A 183 -0.26 3.16 3.30
N ILE A 184 -0.77 2.40 2.34
CA ILE A 184 -0.36 1.01 2.08
C ILE A 184 0.34 0.97 0.73
N SER A 185 1.63 0.65 0.69
CA SER A 185 2.28 0.36 -0.59
C SER A 185 2.06 -1.09 -0.98
N THR A 186 1.76 -1.32 -2.24
CA THR A 186 1.67 -2.67 -2.79
C THR A 186 1.81 -2.66 -4.32
N HIS A 187 2.07 -3.82 -4.89
CA HIS A 187 1.94 -4.09 -6.33
C HIS A 187 0.75 -5.02 -6.62
N ILE A 188 -0.03 -5.38 -5.58
CA ILE A 188 -1.17 -6.30 -5.67
C ILE A 188 -2.45 -5.48 -5.71
N VAL A 189 -3.11 -5.46 -6.86
CA VAL A 189 -4.31 -4.63 -7.09
C VAL A 189 -5.47 -5.04 -6.19
N GLU A 190 -5.68 -6.35 -5.99
CA GLU A 190 -6.75 -6.87 -5.13
C GLU A 190 -6.69 -6.36 -3.68
N ASP A 191 -5.47 -6.09 -3.15
CA ASP A 191 -5.33 -5.52 -1.81
C ASP A 191 -5.87 -4.10 -1.75
N VAL A 192 -5.60 -3.33 -2.81
CA VAL A 192 -6.04 -1.94 -2.92
C VAL A 192 -7.55 -1.86 -3.10
N GLU A 193 -8.12 -2.69 -3.97
CA GLU A 193 -9.57 -2.73 -4.20
C GLU A 193 -10.37 -3.08 -2.95
N THR A 194 -9.83 -3.95 -2.11
CA THR A 194 -10.54 -4.45 -0.92
C THR A 194 -10.36 -3.58 0.32
N LEU A 195 -9.26 -2.83 0.43
CA LEU A 195 -8.92 -2.07 1.63
C LEU A 195 -9.01 -0.56 1.46
N CYS A 196 -8.73 -0.04 0.26
CA CYS A 196 -8.43 1.38 0.08
C CYS A 196 -9.64 2.18 -0.40
N ASN A 197 -9.79 3.38 0.16
CA ASN A 197 -10.78 4.35 -0.30
C ASN A 197 -10.25 5.14 -1.52
N LYS A 198 -8.94 5.41 -1.52
CA LYS A 198 -8.24 6.17 -2.55
C LYS A 198 -7.01 5.42 -3.04
N ILE A 199 -6.67 5.63 -4.30
CA ILE A 199 -5.55 4.97 -4.96
C ILE A 199 -4.62 5.99 -5.57
N ILE A 200 -3.32 5.81 -5.32
CA ILE A 200 -2.24 6.57 -5.92
C ILE A 200 -1.45 5.60 -6.79
N ILE A 201 -1.47 5.79 -8.10
CA ILE A 201 -0.71 4.95 -9.05
C ILE A 201 0.63 5.62 -9.34
N MET A 202 1.73 4.89 -9.06
CA MET A 202 3.09 5.36 -9.32
C MET A 202 3.79 4.55 -10.41
N LYS A 203 4.50 5.25 -11.31
CA LYS A 203 5.41 4.65 -12.28
C LYS A 203 6.65 5.54 -12.46
N SER A 204 7.83 4.94 -12.51
CA SER A 204 9.11 5.62 -12.79
C SER A 204 9.32 6.91 -11.97
N GLY A 205 8.95 6.87 -10.69
CA GLY A 205 9.13 8.00 -9.77
C GLY A 205 8.13 9.14 -9.93
N LYS A 206 7.04 8.95 -10.67
CA LYS A 206 5.96 9.93 -10.84
C LYS A 206 4.63 9.35 -10.35
N ILE A 207 3.74 10.22 -9.89
CA ILE A 207 2.32 9.88 -9.70
C ILE A 207 1.63 10.04 -11.04
N LEU A 208 1.00 8.95 -11.50
CA LEU A 208 0.19 8.95 -12.72
C LEU A 208 -1.26 9.31 -12.42
N MET A 209 -1.79 8.80 -11.30
CA MET A 209 -3.18 8.97 -10.88
C MET A 209 -3.26 9.05 -9.36
N ASN A 210 -4.21 9.82 -8.86
CA ASN A 210 -4.51 9.93 -7.43
C ASN A 210 -5.99 10.32 -7.29
N ASP A 211 -6.86 9.35 -7.03
CA ASP A 211 -8.30 9.59 -6.88
C ASP A 211 -8.98 8.45 -6.08
N ASP A 212 -10.27 8.58 -5.87
CA ASP A 212 -11.11 7.54 -5.27
C ASP A 212 -11.07 6.24 -6.09
N THR A 213 -11.14 5.11 -5.42
CA THR A 213 -11.07 3.76 -6.04
C THR A 213 -12.03 3.60 -7.22
N GLN A 214 -13.29 4.07 -7.08
CA GLN A 214 -14.28 3.97 -8.16
C GLN A 214 -13.91 4.85 -9.36
N LYS A 215 -13.45 6.07 -9.13
CA LYS A 215 -13.03 6.96 -10.22
C LYS A 215 -11.82 6.43 -10.97
N ILE A 216 -10.89 5.81 -10.25
CA ILE A 216 -9.74 5.12 -10.89
C ILE A 216 -10.24 4.02 -11.82
N ALA A 217 -11.13 3.13 -11.36
CA ALA A 217 -11.69 2.07 -12.20
C ALA A 217 -12.40 2.65 -13.46
N ASP A 218 -13.18 3.72 -13.29
CA ASP A 218 -13.92 4.36 -14.37
C ASP A 218 -13.02 4.95 -15.49
N MET A 219 -11.72 5.15 -15.25
CA MET A 219 -10.78 5.59 -16.29
C MET A 219 -10.55 4.55 -17.40
N ALA A 220 -10.81 3.27 -17.11
CA ALA A 220 -10.80 2.19 -18.10
C ALA A 220 -12.18 1.98 -18.78
N LYS A 221 -13.18 2.83 -18.49
CA LYS A 221 -14.49 2.73 -19.09
C LYS A 221 -14.40 2.83 -20.61
N ASP A 222 -15.20 2.04 -21.30
CA ASP A 222 -15.26 1.93 -22.76
C ASP A 222 -13.96 1.44 -23.44
N LYS A 223 -13.01 0.91 -22.65
CA LYS A 223 -11.72 0.40 -23.14
C LYS A 223 -11.53 -1.08 -22.88
N VAL A 224 -12.37 -1.67 -22.03
CA VAL A 224 -12.29 -3.08 -21.63
C VAL A 224 -13.24 -3.92 -22.48
N TYR A 225 -12.75 -5.04 -23.00
CA TYR A 225 -13.54 -5.96 -23.83
C TYR A 225 -13.33 -7.39 -23.38
N ILE A 226 -14.38 -8.22 -23.51
CA ILE A 226 -14.33 -9.66 -23.37
C ILE A 226 -14.54 -10.26 -24.76
N ILE A 227 -13.56 -11.04 -25.22
CA ILE A 227 -13.50 -11.60 -26.56
C ILE A 227 -13.31 -13.10 -26.45
N PRO A 228 -14.03 -13.94 -27.23
CA PRO A 228 -13.69 -15.37 -27.37
C PRO A 228 -12.22 -15.51 -27.80
N GLU A 229 -11.47 -16.41 -27.15
CA GLU A 229 -10.02 -16.55 -27.40
C GLU A 229 -9.70 -16.82 -28.88
N GLU A 230 -10.54 -17.61 -29.55
CA GLU A 230 -10.42 -17.91 -30.98
C GLU A 230 -10.62 -16.69 -31.91
N GLU A 231 -11.37 -15.67 -31.45
CA GLU A 231 -11.59 -14.43 -32.18
C GLU A 231 -10.52 -13.36 -31.94
N LEU A 232 -9.63 -13.56 -30.97
CA LEU A 232 -8.58 -12.61 -30.64
C LEU A 232 -7.64 -12.34 -31.83
N VAL A 233 -7.45 -13.35 -32.69
CA VAL A 233 -6.67 -13.25 -33.95
C VAL A 233 -7.22 -12.17 -34.91
N ASN A 234 -8.50 -11.85 -34.82
CA ASN A 234 -9.17 -10.84 -35.66
C ASN A 234 -8.92 -9.41 -35.15
N VAL A 235 -8.42 -9.24 -33.92
CA VAL A 235 -8.07 -7.94 -33.35
C VAL A 235 -6.66 -7.58 -33.80
N LYS A 236 -6.56 -6.82 -34.90
CA LYS A 236 -5.32 -6.64 -35.68
C LYS A 236 -4.19 -5.92 -34.94
N THR A 237 -4.44 -4.96 -34.06
CA THR A 237 -3.40 -4.21 -33.31
C THR A 237 -4.02 -3.35 -32.21
N GLY A 238 -3.20 -2.88 -31.26
CA GLY A 238 -3.61 -1.83 -30.32
C GLY A 238 -4.40 -2.31 -29.10
N TYR A 239 -4.25 -3.56 -28.71
CA TYR A 239 -4.81 -4.05 -27.45
C TYR A 239 -3.72 -4.55 -26.50
N HIS A 240 -4.05 -4.56 -25.22
CA HIS A 240 -3.28 -5.20 -24.17
C HIS A 240 -4.09 -6.37 -23.60
N LEU A 241 -3.54 -7.57 -23.63
CA LEU A 241 -4.15 -8.75 -23.00
C LEU A 241 -3.97 -8.65 -21.49
N GLU A 242 -5.07 -8.61 -20.74
CA GLU A 242 -5.05 -8.63 -19.28
C GLU A 242 -4.98 -10.06 -18.75
N LYS A 243 -5.96 -10.87 -19.15
CA LYS A 243 -6.04 -12.28 -18.73
C LYS A 243 -6.90 -13.13 -19.67
N ASN A 244 -6.65 -14.43 -19.65
CA ASN A 244 -7.54 -15.45 -20.18
C ASN A 244 -8.32 -16.09 -19.04
N PHE A 245 -9.58 -16.48 -19.30
CA PHE A 245 -10.43 -17.15 -18.32
C PHE A 245 -11.44 -18.05 -19.00
N LEU A 246 -11.90 -19.06 -18.26
CA LEU A 246 -12.94 -20.00 -18.70
C LEU A 246 -14.30 -19.51 -18.20
N ASN A 247 -15.28 -19.45 -19.10
CA ASN A 247 -16.68 -19.19 -18.74
C ASN A 247 -17.58 -20.12 -19.54
N ASP A 248 -18.46 -20.86 -18.87
CA ASP A 248 -19.37 -21.86 -19.45
C ASP A 248 -18.69 -22.85 -20.44
N GLY A 249 -17.46 -23.27 -20.12
CA GLY A 249 -16.68 -24.21 -20.93
C GLY A 249 -15.99 -23.61 -22.16
N LEU A 250 -16.08 -22.29 -22.36
CA LEU A 250 -15.43 -21.57 -23.44
C LEU A 250 -14.32 -20.66 -22.90
N ASN A 251 -13.24 -20.55 -23.64
CA ASN A 251 -12.13 -19.64 -23.33
C ASN A 251 -12.42 -18.22 -23.81
N TYR A 252 -12.20 -17.27 -22.92
CA TYR A 252 -12.31 -15.84 -23.19
C TYR A 252 -11.04 -15.11 -22.81
N SER A 253 -10.78 -14.02 -23.52
CA SER A 253 -9.72 -13.06 -23.23
C SER A 253 -10.33 -11.74 -22.77
N ARG A 254 -9.86 -11.21 -21.62
CA ARG A 254 -10.11 -9.83 -21.20
C ARG A 254 -8.97 -8.97 -21.72
N ILE A 255 -9.32 -7.95 -22.50
CA ILE A 255 -8.35 -7.06 -23.13
C ILE A 255 -8.69 -5.60 -22.92
N LEU A 256 -7.68 -4.74 -23.02
CA LEU A 256 -7.79 -3.29 -23.05
C LEU A 256 -7.45 -2.79 -24.44
N SER A 257 -8.30 -1.95 -25.02
CA SER A 257 -8.07 -1.34 -26.34
C SER A 257 -8.53 0.12 -26.37
N ASN A 258 -7.73 0.97 -26.99
CA ASN A 258 -8.13 2.35 -27.33
C ASN A 258 -9.03 2.41 -28.57
N THR A 259 -9.04 1.34 -29.38
CA THR A 259 -9.91 1.24 -30.55
C THR A 259 -11.25 0.64 -30.11
N LYS A 260 -12.34 1.24 -30.55
CA LYS A 260 -13.68 0.70 -30.29
C LYS A 260 -13.83 -0.63 -31.04
N LEU A 261 -14.14 -1.68 -30.26
CA LEU A 261 -14.37 -3.03 -30.78
C LEU A 261 -15.85 -3.40 -30.63
N ASN A 262 -16.33 -4.32 -31.46
CA ASN A 262 -17.71 -4.79 -31.42
C ASN A 262 -17.84 -6.08 -30.57
N TYR A 263 -17.42 -5.97 -29.29
CA TYR A 263 -17.49 -7.06 -28.32
C TYR A 263 -18.09 -6.57 -27.01
N ALA A 264 -18.39 -7.52 -26.10
CA ALA A 264 -18.96 -7.21 -24.80
C ALA A 264 -18.00 -6.34 -23.97
N GLN A 265 -18.53 -5.27 -23.39
CA GLN A 265 -17.82 -4.36 -22.49
C GLN A 265 -18.24 -4.63 -21.05
N PRO A 266 -17.41 -5.29 -20.24
CA PRO A 266 -17.69 -5.51 -18.83
C PRO A 266 -17.50 -4.20 -18.03
N LYS A 267 -18.01 -4.18 -16.80
CA LYS A 267 -17.67 -3.10 -15.86
C LYS A 267 -16.15 -3.08 -15.64
N PRO A 268 -15.51 -1.90 -15.76
CA PRO A 268 -14.08 -1.79 -15.53
C PRO A 268 -13.73 -1.98 -14.04
N THR A 269 -12.54 -2.50 -13.80
CA THR A 269 -11.94 -2.72 -12.48
C THR A 269 -10.75 -1.77 -12.25
N VAL A 270 -10.25 -1.71 -11.03
CA VAL A 270 -8.99 -1.01 -10.75
C VAL A 270 -7.82 -1.67 -11.47
N GLU A 271 -7.85 -2.99 -11.66
CA GLU A 271 -6.82 -3.73 -12.41
C GLU A 271 -6.75 -3.25 -13.86
N ASP A 272 -7.91 -3.12 -14.53
CA ASP A 272 -7.98 -2.56 -15.89
C ASP A 272 -7.37 -1.15 -15.97
N ALA A 273 -7.75 -0.28 -15.03
CA ALA A 273 -7.25 1.09 -14.99
C ALA A 273 -5.75 1.14 -14.68
N TYR A 274 -5.26 0.29 -13.79
CA TYR A 274 -3.84 0.17 -13.50
C TYR A 274 -3.04 -0.27 -14.71
N ILE A 275 -3.47 -1.32 -15.40
CA ILE A 275 -2.83 -1.81 -16.61
C ILE A 275 -2.86 -0.73 -17.69
N TYR A 276 -4.02 -0.07 -17.87
CA TYR A 276 -4.17 1.04 -18.81
C TYR A 276 -3.19 2.18 -18.50
N ALA A 277 -3.09 2.62 -17.24
CA ALA A 277 -2.18 3.67 -16.81
C ALA A 277 -0.70 3.30 -17.06
N ILE A 278 -0.32 2.05 -16.76
CA ILE A 278 1.06 1.60 -16.90
C ILE A 278 1.46 1.46 -18.38
N HIS A 279 0.55 1.09 -19.28
CA HIS A 279 0.89 0.82 -20.66
C HIS A 279 0.57 1.96 -21.63
N ASN A 280 -0.43 2.79 -21.39
CA ASN A 280 -0.92 3.77 -22.37
C ASN A 280 -0.51 5.23 -22.12
N LEU A 281 -0.06 5.61 -20.95
CA LEU A 281 0.45 6.96 -20.72
C LEU A 281 1.86 7.19 -21.28
N GLU A 282 2.55 6.15 -21.73
CA GLU A 282 3.86 6.28 -22.41
C GLU A 282 3.74 6.79 -23.85
N SER A 283 2.58 6.65 -24.50
CA SER A 283 2.37 7.11 -25.88
C SER A 283 1.91 8.58 -25.99
N SER A 284 1.82 9.30 -24.88
CA SER A 284 1.30 10.68 -24.81
C SER A 284 2.31 11.67 -24.23
N LEU A 285 3.54 11.28 -24.03
CA LEU A 285 4.70 12.10 -23.64
C LEU A 285 5.81 11.98 -24.68
#